data_9f33523d50e2a6cfedb485a6677aa4eb
#
_entry.id   9f33523d50e2a6cfedb485a6677aa4eb
#
_cell.length_a   1.000
_cell.length_b   1.000
_cell.length_c   1.000
_cell.angle_alpha   90.00
_cell.angle_beta   90.00
_cell.angle_gamma   90.00
#
_symmetry.space_group_name_H-M   'P 1'
#
loop_
_entity.id
_entity.type
_entity.pdbx_description
1 polymer ?
#
loop_
_entity_poly.entity_id
_entity_poly.type
_entity_poly.pdbx_seq_one_letter_code
_entity_poly.pdbx_strand_id
1 'polypeptide(L)'
;MLIRVFIVCILASYTVVNLQAQSNWIEWKEDVSEAEEMSGWQEQYEFLSELAEHPFNINTITKEQLEQLPFLSDKIIENILYYIYKYGPMVSKKELLGIEGMDWQTRRFLEDFIYIGASDKEEDKVYWKNVLKYNKQELLTRVDIPLYMKSGYADHSEEVLEKYPNRKYYGNPVYHNLRYRFQYRNQLYMGLTAEKDAGEPFFCKYDKKGYDFYSAYFFLQDVKKLKSLAIGNYRVSFGYGLVIDTGGFSFGKSGSLGTMNRFGRGIAKYTSTDENNYLQGIAATYKLKKRWTLSAFYSFRKKDARVEDMFIRSLKTDGFHRLKKDMEKKNMVNNQLIGSNLTYNGKTVELGLTGVYTVFNKVLNSDLRPYNLYYPRGKYFFNIGTNYKFFLHKFIFSGETAFDKSGKIATLNMLSYSPAVHTSLLLINRYYDKRYQAIHANAFGENSQLQNETGVYIGLESSYLRKLKILCYADFFHFVYRRYQVDRDHTSGIDGLFQLSYSPINSLVMLIKYSHKNKAKNYTSDSDGKYVLPYIRQRIHYQLSYKPCEIFWLKTAAEYVRTSYY
;
A
#
# COMPACT_ATOMS: atom_id res chain seq x y z
N MET A 1 34.18 -9.87 -21.79
CA MET A 1 32.93 -10.63 -21.73
C MET A 1 33.09 -11.72 -20.66
N LEU A 2 32.85 -11.35 -19.41
CA LEU A 2 32.96 -12.25 -18.26
C LEU A 2 31.58 -12.49 -17.69
N ILE A 3 31.01 -13.63 -18.02
CA ILE A 3 29.77 -14.15 -17.46
C ILE A 3 30.07 -14.50 -15.98
N ARG A 4 29.64 -13.65 -15.07
CA ARG A 4 29.59 -14.04 -13.64
C ARG A 4 28.25 -14.72 -13.39
N VAL A 5 28.30 -16.05 -13.45
CA VAL A 5 27.23 -16.91 -12.94
C VAL A 5 27.37 -16.94 -11.42
N PHE A 6 26.55 -16.20 -10.71
CA PHE A 6 26.35 -16.40 -9.28
C PHE A 6 25.18 -17.37 -9.09
N ILE A 7 25.49 -18.65 -8.94
CA ILE A 7 24.54 -19.63 -8.41
C ILE A 7 24.58 -19.46 -6.88
N VAL A 8 23.60 -18.75 -6.33
CA VAL A 8 23.36 -18.77 -4.88
C VAL A 8 22.32 -19.84 -4.62
N CYS A 9 22.78 -21.09 -4.45
CA CYS A 9 21.99 -22.14 -3.82
C CYS A 9 21.96 -21.86 -2.31
N ILE A 10 20.99 -21.11 -1.84
CA ILE A 10 20.70 -21.06 -0.40
C ILE A 10 19.75 -22.23 -0.11
N LEU A 11 20.31 -23.38 0.23
CA LEU A 11 19.63 -24.44 0.97
C LEU A 11 19.47 -23.94 2.42
N ALA A 12 18.49 -23.06 2.65
CA ALA A 12 18.05 -22.74 3.99
C ALA A 12 16.95 -23.75 4.36
N SER A 13 17.36 -24.90 4.91
CA SER A 13 16.45 -25.77 5.63
C SER A 13 16.10 -25.10 6.97
N TYR A 14 15.07 -24.25 6.98
CA TYR A 14 14.48 -23.77 8.21
C TYR A 14 13.55 -24.86 8.75
N THR A 15 14.03 -25.69 9.67
CA THR A 15 13.16 -26.42 10.58
C THR A 15 12.72 -25.46 11.68
N VAL A 16 11.71 -24.69 11.42
CA VAL A 16 11.03 -23.91 12.47
C VAL A 16 9.95 -24.81 13.04
N VAL A 17 10.21 -25.38 14.22
CA VAL A 17 9.17 -25.98 15.05
C VAL A 17 8.39 -24.83 15.69
N ASN A 18 7.42 -24.28 15.01
CA ASN A 18 6.47 -23.36 15.57
C ASN A 18 5.25 -24.14 16.06
N LEU A 19 5.07 -24.18 17.38
CA LEU A 19 3.89 -24.71 18.08
C LEU A 19 2.62 -23.81 17.92
N GLN A 20 2.68 -22.77 17.14
CA GLN A 20 1.51 -21.96 16.76
C GLN A 20 1.21 -22.20 15.28
N ALA A 21 -0.05 -22.50 14.97
CA ALA A 21 -0.53 -22.57 13.59
C ALA A 21 -0.25 -21.22 12.91
N GLN A 22 0.69 -21.21 11.98
CA GLN A 22 1.02 -20.01 11.21
C GLN A 22 -0.20 -19.65 10.35
N SER A 23 -0.65 -18.39 10.43
CA SER A 23 -1.81 -17.92 9.67
C SER A 23 -1.60 -18.10 8.17
N ASN A 24 -2.59 -18.64 7.49
CA ASN A 24 -2.49 -19.02 6.07
C ASN A 24 -2.26 -17.83 5.13
N TRP A 25 -2.72 -16.63 5.51
CA TRP A 25 -2.54 -15.41 4.73
C TRP A 25 -1.07 -14.96 4.65
N ILE A 26 -0.22 -15.36 5.60
CA ILE A 26 1.23 -15.07 5.57
C ILE A 26 1.87 -15.75 4.36
N GLU A 27 1.46 -16.98 4.04
CA GLU A 27 1.92 -17.70 2.85
C GLU A 27 1.59 -16.92 1.56
N TRP A 28 0.35 -16.43 1.42
CA TRP A 28 -0.03 -15.59 0.28
C TRP A 28 0.83 -14.33 0.18
N LYS A 29 1.05 -13.67 1.32
CA LYS A 29 1.83 -12.44 1.35
C LYS A 29 3.28 -12.65 0.98
N GLU A 30 3.92 -13.71 1.46
CA GLU A 30 5.28 -14.09 1.09
C GLU A 30 5.37 -14.34 -0.42
N ASP A 31 4.42 -15.08 -0.99
CA ASP A 31 4.36 -15.37 -2.42
C ASP A 31 4.26 -14.10 -3.29
N VAL A 32 3.55 -13.08 -2.81
CA VAL A 32 3.43 -11.79 -3.49
C VAL A 32 4.69 -10.95 -3.29
N SER A 33 5.25 -10.90 -2.09
CA SER A 33 6.39 -10.04 -1.75
C SER A 33 7.71 -10.49 -2.38
N GLU A 34 7.92 -11.79 -2.53
CA GLU A 34 9.10 -12.34 -3.20
C GLU A 34 9.17 -11.98 -4.69
N ALA A 35 8.04 -11.60 -5.31
CA ALA A 35 7.97 -11.25 -6.72
C ALA A 35 8.44 -9.83 -7.03
N GLU A 36 8.38 -8.91 -6.07
CA GLU A 36 8.68 -7.49 -6.27
C GLU A 36 9.60 -6.94 -5.15
N GLU A 37 10.49 -6.00 -5.50
CA GLU A 37 11.20 -5.16 -4.52
C GLU A 37 10.19 -4.16 -3.94
N MET A 38 9.37 -4.60 -2.98
CA MET A 38 8.25 -3.81 -2.50
C MET A 38 8.67 -2.87 -1.37
N SER A 39 8.64 -1.57 -1.64
CA SER A 39 8.53 -0.58 -0.58
C SER A 39 7.15 -0.75 0.09
N GLY A 40 7.11 -0.78 1.44
CA GLY A 40 5.83 -0.91 2.18
C GLY A 40 5.46 -2.35 2.58
N TRP A 41 6.39 -3.32 2.51
CA TRP A 41 6.16 -4.69 2.96
C TRP A 41 5.69 -4.76 4.42
N GLN A 42 6.30 -3.97 5.28
CA GLN A 42 5.94 -3.92 6.70
C GLN A 42 4.52 -3.39 6.90
N GLU A 43 4.13 -2.33 6.19
CA GLU A 43 2.78 -1.76 6.29
C GLU A 43 1.70 -2.71 5.80
N GLN A 44 1.97 -3.45 4.73
CA GLN A 44 1.05 -4.47 4.22
C GLN A 44 0.87 -5.60 5.23
N TYR A 45 1.99 -6.04 5.84
CA TYR A 45 1.96 -7.07 6.88
C TYR A 45 1.15 -6.59 8.09
N GLU A 46 1.40 -5.40 8.57
CA GLU A 46 0.69 -4.80 9.69
C GLU A 46 -0.81 -4.65 9.40
N PHE A 47 -1.16 -4.23 8.18
CA PHE A 47 -2.55 -4.10 7.76
C PHE A 47 -3.28 -5.44 7.71
N LEU A 48 -2.70 -6.47 7.10
CA LEU A 48 -3.31 -7.80 7.03
C LEU A 48 -3.33 -8.49 8.40
N SER A 49 -2.27 -8.33 9.20
CA SER A 49 -2.24 -8.83 10.58
C SER A 49 -3.36 -8.23 11.41
N GLU A 50 -3.59 -6.92 11.32
CA GLU A 50 -4.69 -6.24 12.02
C GLU A 50 -6.06 -6.79 11.59
N LEU A 51 -6.27 -7.04 10.28
CA LEU A 51 -7.52 -7.63 9.80
C LEU A 51 -7.70 -9.08 10.27
N ALA A 52 -6.62 -9.86 10.35
CA ALA A 52 -6.67 -11.24 10.83
C ALA A 52 -6.89 -11.33 12.35
N GLU A 53 -6.34 -10.40 13.12
CA GLU A 53 -6.58 -10.28 14.57
C GLU A 53 -8.01 -9.84 14.90
N HIS A 54 -8.69 -9.17 13.95
CA HIS A 54 -10.05 -8.66 14.05
C HIS A 54 -10.91 -9.15 12.89
N PRO A 55 -11.15 -10.49 12.80
CA PRO A 55 -11.88 -11.08 11.68
C PRO A 55 -13.30 -10.51 11.59
N PHE A 56 -13.83 -10.46 10.37
CA PHE A 56 -15.17 -10.00 10.08
C PHE A 56 -16.22 -11.10 10.34
N ASN A 57 -17.41 -10.70 10.81
CA ASN A 57 -18.54 -11.62 10.81
C ASN A 57 -19.05 -11.80 9.37
N ILE A 58 -18.90 -13.01 8.80
CA ILE A 58 -19.27 -13.29 7.41
C ILE A 58 -20.76 -13.00 7.15
N ASN A 59 -21.63 -13.16 8.15
CA ASN A 59 -23.08 -12.98 8.02
C ASN A 59 -23.52 -11.50 8.00
N THR A 60 -22.66 -10.59 8.40
CA THR A 60 -22.93 -9.14 8.38
C THR A 60 -21.92 -8.35 7.56
N ILE A 61 -20.97 -9.07 6.91
CA ILE A 61 -19.88 -8.46 6.14
C ILE A 61 -20.40 -7.61 4.99
N THR A 62 -19.78 -6.48 4.77
CA THR A 62 -20.10 -5.59 3.65
C THR A 62 -19.17 -5.83 2.48
N LYS A 63 -19.56 -5.33 1.30
CA LYS A 63 -18.73 -5.38 0.10
C LYS A 63 -17.39 -4.66 0.33
N GLU A 64 -17.43 -3.49 0.95
CA GLU A 64 -16.27 -2.66 1.25
C GLU A 64 -15.28 -3.35 2.23
N GLN A 65 -15.79 -4.19 3.12
CA GLN A 65 -14.95 -5.01 4.01
C GLN A 65 -14.27 -6.16 3.25
N LEU A 66 -15.00 -6.85 2.37
CA LEU A 66 -14.42 -7.90 1.52
C LEU A 66 -13.40 -7.35 0.52
N GLU A 67 -13.64 -6.16 -0.04
CA GLU A 67 -12.71 -5.46 -0.93
C GLU A 67 -11.36 -5.10 -0.24
N GLN A 68 -11.28 -5.13 1.09
CA GLN A 68 -10.03 -4.96 1.82
C GLN A 68 -9.10 -6.17 1.71
N LEU A 69 -9.64 -7.34 1.38
CA LEU A 69 -8.89 -8.58 1.28
C LEU A 69 -8.31 -8.74 -0.14
N PRO A 70 -7.00 -8.64 -0.32
CA PRO A 70 -6.38 -8.48 -1.64
C PRO A 70 -6.42 -9.73 -2.52
N PHE A 71 -6.66 -10.88 -1.95
CA PHE A 71 -6.75 -12.16 -2.65
C PHE A 71 -8.17 -12.48 -3.17
N LEU A 72 -9.17 -11.65 -2.85
CA LEU A 72 -10.53 -11.80 -3.35
C LEU A 72 -10.72 -11.02 -4.66
N SER A 73 -11.28 -11.68 -5.67
CA SER A 73 -11.75 -11.01 -6.88
C SER A 73 -13.15 -10.41 -6.66
N ASP A 74 -13.49 -9.37 -7.45
CA ASP A 74 -14.83 -8.75 -7.40
C ASP A 74 -15.96 -9.78 -7.54
N LYS A 75 -15.73 -10.80 -8.39
CA LYS A 75 -16.71 -11.86 -8.61
C LYS A 75 -16.92 -12.77 -7.42
N ILE A 76 -15.84 -13.14 -6.74
CA ILE A 76 -15.92 -13.94 -5.50
C ILE A 76 -16.64 -13.13 -4.42
N ILE A 77 -16.36 -11.83 -4.30
CA ILE A 77 -17.04 -10.93 -3.36
C ILE A 77 -18.56 -10.91 -3.64
N GLU A 78 -18.95 -10.71 -4.90
CA GLU A 78 -20.36 -10.75 -5.29
C GLU A 78 -21.01 -12.10 -4.98
N ASN A 79 -20.33 -13.21 -5.25
CA ASN A 79 -20.85 -14.54 -4.99
C ASN A 79 -20.98 -14.87 -3.50
N ILE A 80 -20.08 -14.38 -2.64
CA ILE A 80 -20.21 -14.47 -1.18
C ILE A 80 -21.49 -13.75 -0.72
N LEU A 81 -21.66 -12.49 -1.14
CA LEU A 81 -22.83 -11.69 -0.76
C LEU A 81 -24.13 -12.27 -1.33
N TYR A 82 -24.09 -12.79 -2.56
CA TYR A 82 -25.23 -13.45 -3.18
C TYR A 82 -25.61 -14.76 -2.46
N TYR A 83 -24.61 -15.54 -2.02
CA TYR A 83 -24.83 -16.76 -1.26
C TYR A 83 -25.59 -16.46 0.04
N ILE A 84 -25.13 -15.47 0.81
CA ILE A 84 -25.76 -15.04 2.06
C ILE A 84 -27.18 -14.51 1.80
N TYR A 85 -27.37 -13.75 0.73
CA TYR A 85 -28.70 -13.24 0.34
C TYR A 85 -29.68 -14.36 -0.02
N LYS A 86 -29.20 -15.37 -0.77
CA LYS A 86 -30.06 -16.44 -1.32
C LYS A 86 -30.35 -17.55 -0.33
N TYR A 87 -29.34 -17.98 0.42
CA TYR A 87 -29.43 -19.16 1.30
C TYR A 87 -29.54 -18.79 2.79
N GLY A 88 -29.39 -17.51 3.12
CA GLY A 88 -29.38 -17.04 4.51
C GLY A 88 -28.00 -17.06 5.16
N PRO A 89 -27.94 -16.82 6.48
CA PRO A 89 -26.68 -16.75 7.21
C PRO A 89 -25.97 -18.11 7.22
N MET A 90 -24.66 -18.08 7.01
CA MET A 90 -23.79 -19.25 7.11
C MET A 90 -23.69 -19.75 8.55
N VAL A 91 -23.70 -21.07 8.73
CA VAL A 91 -23.55 -21.76 10.01
C VAL A 91 -22.14 -22.36 10.15
N SER A 92 -21.47 -22.62 9.02
CA SER A 92 -20.13 -23.22 9.00
C SER A 92 -19.23 -22.62 7.94
N LYS A 93 -17.93 -22.43 8.24
CA LYS A 93 -16.92 -22.04 7.25
C LYS A 93 -16.81 -23.03 6.08
N LYS A 94 -17.30 -24.27 6.23
CA LYS A 94 -17.34 -25.26 5.15
C LYS A 94 -18.27 -24.86 4.01
N GLU A 95 -19.28 -24.02 4.27
CA GLU A 95 -20.22 -23.52 3.27
C GLU A 95 -19.55 -22.64 2.22
N LEU A 96 -18.39 -22.05 2.54
CA LEU A 96 -17.55 -21.34 1.56
C LEU A 96 -17.18 -22.21 0.34
N LEU A 97 -17.15 -23.55 0.50
CA LEU A 97 -16.93 -24.48 -0.62
C LEU A 97 -18.07 -24.49 -1.64
N GLY A 98 -19.27 -24.10 -1.23
CA GLY A 98 -20.45 -23.98 -2.09
C GLY A 98 -20.50 -22.67 -2.87
N ILE A 99 -19.59 -21.75 -2.61
CA ILE A 99 -19.54 -20.47 -3.30
C ILE A 99 -18.85 -20.65 -4.65
N GLU A 100 -19.55 -20.29 -5.70
CA GLU A 100 -19.04 -20.40 -7.07
C GLU A 100 -17.79 -19.52 -7.26
N GLY A 101 -16.70 -20.11 -7.76
CA GLY A 101 -15.42 -19.44 -7.95
C GLY A 101 -14.47 -19.49 -6.76
N MET A 102 -14.91 -19.99 -5.62
CA MET A 102 -14.06 -20.16 -4.44
C MET A 102 -13.13 -21.37 -4.63
N ASP A 103 -11.86 -21.09 -4.92
CA ASP A 103 -10.83 -22.13 -4.92
C ASP A 103 -10.35 -22.44 -3.49
N TRP A 104 -9.64 -23.57 -3.35
CA TRP A 104 -9.18 -24.04 -2.06
C TRP A 104 -8.20 -23.07 -1.37
N GLN A 105 -7.29 -22.45 -2.12
CA GLN A 105 -6.33 -21.49 -1.57
C GLN A 105 -7.01 -20.21 -1.09
N THR A 106 -7.87 -19.62 -1.92
CA THR A 106 -8.63 -18.42 -1.60
C THR A 106 -9.49 -18.62 -0.35
N ARG A 107 -10.16 -19.79 -0.25
CA ARG A 107 -10.93 -20.15 0.94
C ARG A 107 -10.06 -20.20 2.19
N ARG A 108 -8.91 -20.88 2.11
CA ARG A 108 -7.98 -21.03 3.23
C ARG A 108 -7.45 -19.68 3.72
N PHE A 109 -7.15 -18.76 2.80
CA PHE A 109 -6.75 -17.41 3.18
C PHE A 109 -7.90 -16.63 3.81
N LEU A 110 -9.12 -16.74 3.26
CA LEU A 110 -10.30 -16.06 3.79
C LEU A 110 -10.66 -16.52 5.21
N GLU A 111 -10.45 -17.79 5.54
CA GLU A 111 -10.78 -18.35 6.86
C GLU A 111 -10.08 -17.64 8.03
N ASP A 112 -8.91 -17.04 7.79
CA ASP A 112 -8.17 -16.28 8.82
C ASP A 112 -8.81 -14.90 9.09
N PHE A 113 -9.60 -14.36 8.15
CA PHE A 113 -10.18 -13.01 8.21
C PHE A 113 -11.67 -13.01 8.56
N ILE A 114 -12.28 -14.17 8.75
CA ILE A 114 -13.71 -14.26 9.03
C ILE A 114 -14.02 -15.18 10.20
N TYR A 115 -15.12 -14.86 10.88
CA TYR A 115 -15.77 -15.76 11.81
C TYR A 115 -17.26 -15.85 11.50
N ILE A 116 -17.92 -16.88 12.04
CA ILE A 116 -19.36 -17.08 11.94
C ILE A 116 -20.01 -16.55 13.22
N GLY A 117 -20.78 -15.50 13.08
CA GLY A 117 -21.54 -14.88 14.16
C GLY A 117 -23.03 -14.77 13.80
N ALA A 118 -23.81 -14.24 14.72
CA ALA A 118 -25.21 -13.95 14.49
C ALA A 118 -25.41 -12.98 13.32
N SER A 119 -26.52 -13.11 12.60
CA SER A 119 -26.89 -12.24 11.49
C SER A 119 -27.48 -10.90 11.92
N ASP A 120 -27.70 -10.73 13.22
CA ASP A 120 -28.22 -9.48 13.75
C ASP A 120 -27.21 -8.34 13.53
N LYS A 121 -27.65 -7.32 12.84
CA LYS A 121 -26.85 -6.10 12.69
C LYS A 121 -26.60 -5.51 14.07
N GLU A 122 -25.33 -5.25 14.37
CA GLU A 122 -24.99 -4.48 15.57
C GLU A 122 -25.82 -3.18 15.58
N GLU A 123 -26.33 -2.82 16.76
CA GLU A 123 -27.09 -1.58 16.89
C GLU A 123 -26.25 -0.37 16.49
N ASP A 124 -26.83 0.52 15.69
CA ASP A 124 -26.20 1.75 15.20
C ASP A 124 -25.92 2.78 16.31
N LYS A 125 -25.72 2.32 17.56
CA LYS A 125 -25.53 3.17 18.75
C LYS A 125 -24.35 2.72 19.58
N VAL A 126 -23.52 3.66 19.98
CA VAL A 126 -22.47 3.42 20.98
C VAL A 126 -23.09 3.55 22.38
N TYR A 127 -23.01 2.50 23.17
CA TYR A 127 -23.41 2.50 24.57
C TYR A 127 -22.22 2.92 25.44
N TRP A 128 -22.06 4.21 25.66
CA TRP A 128 -20.91 4.80 26.37
C TRP A 128 -20.65 4.19 27.75
N LYS A 129 -21.71 3.80 28.48
CA LYS A 129 -21.60 3.12 29.78
C LYS A 129 -20.91 1.75 29.69
N ASN A 130 -21.01 1.11 28.52
CA ASN A 130 -20.46 -0.21 28.26
C ASN A 130 -19.06 -0.18 27.65
N VAL A 131 -18.63 0.97 27.14
CA VAL A 131 -17.33 1.13 26.46
C VAL A 131 -16.17 0.69 27.36
N LEU A 132 -16.16 1.11 28.63
CA LEU A 132 -15.11 0.72 29.59
C LEU A 132 -15.27 -0.70 30.13
N LYS A 133 -16.46 -1.30 30.04
CA LYS A 133 -16.74 -2.65 30.58
C LYS A 133 -16.48 -3.75 29.56
N TYR A 134 -16.77 -3.51 28.28
CA TYR A 134 -16.74 -4.52 27.21
C TYR A 134 -15.80 -4.12 26.07
N ASN A 135 -14.63 -3.59 26.40
CA ASN A 135 -13.61 -3.24 25.42
C ASN A 135 -12.56 -4.35 25.29
N LYS A 136 -11.84 -4.30 24.18
CA LYS A 136 -10.61 -5.05 23.95
C LYS A 136 -9.45 -4.07 24.01
N GLN A 137 -8.43 -4.38 24.77
CA GLN A 137 -7.21 -3.60 24.88
C GLN A 137 -6.02 -4.46 24.51
N GLU A 138 -5.10 -3.88 23.79
CA GLU A 138 -3.90 -4.54 23.33
C GLU A 138 -2.71 -3.60 23.46
N LEU A 139 -1.63 -4.13 24.01
CA LEU A 139 -0.34 -3.48 24.08
C LEU A 139 0.68 -4.32 23.33
N LEU A 140 1.15 -3.80 22.20
CA LEU A 140 2.18 -4.42 21.39
C LEU A 140 3.50 -3.69 21.59
N THR A 141 4.58 -4.42 21.78
CA THR A 141 5.93 -3.89 21.77
C THR A 141 6.80 -4.74 20.86
N ARG A 142 7.63 -4.07 20.09
CA ARG A 142 8.64 -4.70 19.22
C ARG A 142 9.99 -4.09 19.52
N VAL A 143 10.98 -4.94 19.67
CA VAL A 143 12.39 -4.55 19.88
C VAL A 143 13.23 -5.35 18.89
N ASP A 144 13.96 -4.66 18.00
CA ASP A 144 14.89 -5.29 17.07
C ASP A 144 16.33 -4.93 17.49
N ILE A 145 17.11 -5.95 17.79
CA ILE A 145 18.50 -5.80 18.19
C ILE A 145 19.37 -6.35 17.06
N PRO A 146 20.19 -5.51 16.38
CA PRO A 146 21.05 -6.00 15.32
C PRO A 146 22.18 -6.85 15.89
N LEU A 147 22.47 -8.00 15.24
CA LEU A 147 23.55 -8.90 15.62
C LEU A 147 24.93 -8.41 15.12
N TYR A 148 24.97 -7.37 14.31
CA TYR A 148 26.19 -6.74 13.79
C TYR A 148 26.12 -5.22 13.91
N MET A 149 27.27 -4.59 14.08
CA MET A 149 27.36 -3.13 14.20
C MET A 149 27.64 -2.52 12.83
N LYS A 150 26.78 -1.56 12.44
CA LYS A 150 26.99 -0.74 11.24
C LYS A 150 28.04 0.35 11.51
N SER A 151 28.74 0.79 10.48
CA SER A 151 29.80 1.81 10.58
C SER A 151 29.35 3.13 11.23
N GLY A 152 28.07 3.49 11.14
CA GLY A 152 27.52 4.68 11.79
C GLY A 152 27.51 4.64 13.33
N TYR A 153 27.77 3.48 13.95
CA TYR A 153 27.90 3.32 15.41
C TYR A 153 29.36 3.26 15.87
N ALA A 154 30.31 3.25 14.93
CA ALA A 154 31.74 3.22 15.28
C ALA A 154 32.14 4.48 16.05
N ASP A 155 33.05 4.33 16.99
CA ASP A 155 33.63 5.46 17.68
C ASP A 155 34.63 6.19 16.79
N HIS A 156 34.55 7.50 16.81
CA HIS A 156 35.41 8.42 16.08
C HIS A 156 35.98 9.45 17.05
N SER A 157 37.20 9.94 16.81
CA SER A 157 37.76 11.05 17.57
C SER A 157 36.94 12.33 17.39
N GLU A 158 37.00 13.23 18.36
CA GLU A 158 36.29 14.52 18.30
C GLU A 158 36.68 15.32 17.06
N GLU A 159 37.97 15.35 16.70
CA GLU A 159 38.47 16.02 15.49
C GLU A 159 37.82 15.49 14.20
N VAL A 160 37.60 14.16 14.12
CA VAL A 160 36.94 13.55 12.97
C VAL A 160 35.45 13.91 12.95
N LEU A 161 34.79 13.99 14.11
CA LEU A 161 33.38 14.36 14.20
C LEU A 161 33.15 15.84 13.97
N GLU A 162 34.09 16.72 14.35
CA GLU A 162 34.03 18.15 13.99
C GLU A 162 34.12 18.35 12.47
N LYS A 163 35.07 17.64 11.81
CA LYS A 163 35.22 17.72 10.37
C LYS A 163 34.11 17.00 9.58
N TYR A 164 33.58 15.90 10.12
CA TYR A 164 32.58 15.06 9.47
C TYR A 164 31.44 14.68 10.44
N PRO A 165 30.55 15.64 10.83
CA PRO A 165 29.54 15.47 11.87
C PRO A 165 28.47 14.41 11.54
N ASN A 166 28.37 13.99 10.29
CA ASN A 166 27.42 13.01 9.81
C ASN A 166 28.01 11.58 9.70
N ARG A 167 29.12 11.29 10.37
CA ARG A 167 29.70 9.93 10.41
C ARG A 167 29.15 9.07 11.54
N LYS A 168 28.71 9.66 12.65
CA LYS A 168 28.19 8.95 13.82
C LYS A 168 26.72 9.23 14.04
N TYR A 169 25.96 8.18 14.30
CA TYR A 169 24.56 8.28 14.71
C TYR A 169 24.46 8.81 16.14
N TYR A 170 23.39 9.55 16.41
CA TYR A 170 23.14 10.14 17.73
C TYR A 170 22.61 9.15 18.76
N GLY A 171 21.97 8.07 18.31
CA GLY A 171 21.37 7.06 19.16
C GLY A 171 21.98 5.67 19.01
N ASN A 172 21.46 4.73 19.80
CA ASN A 172 21.87 3.33 19.83
C ASN A 172 21.27 2.53 18.63
N PRO A 173 21.81 1.33 18.35
CA PRO A 173 21.38 0.52 17.21
C PRO A 173 20.03 -0.21 17.40
N VAL A 174 19.41 -0.10 18.57
CA VAL A 174 18.16 -0.81 18.86
C VAL A 174 16.98 -0.04 18.27
N TYR A 175 16.19 -0.73 17.45
CA TYR A 175 14.85 -0.26 17.05
C TYR A 175 13.84 -0.70 18.12
N HIS A 176 12.92 0.16 18.46
CA HIS A 176 11.78 -0.25 19.28
C HIS A 176 10.54 0.60 19.04
N ASN A 177 9.39 -0.04 19.11
CA ASN A 177 8.11 0.64 19.10
C ASN A 177 7.18 0.12 20.20
N LEU A 178 6.23 0.96 20.54
CA LEU A 178 5.17 0.68 21.50
C LEU A 178 3.85 1.10 20.84
N ARG A 179 2.87 0.19 20.81
CA ARG A 179 1.53 0.45 20.29
C ARG A 179 0.50 0.04 21.32
N TYR A 180 -0.36 0.97 21.68
CA TYR A 180 -1.54 0.71 22.48
C TYR A 180 -2.78 0.85 21.59
N ARG A 181 -3.66 -0.16 21.62
CA ARG A 181 -4.92 -0.19 20.90
C ARG A 181 -6.05 -0.43 21.87
N PHE A 182 -7.13 0.30 21.68
CA PHE A 182 -8.38 0.17 22.40
C PHE A 182 -9.51 0.04 21.39
N GLN A 183 -10.35 -0.97 21.55
CA GLN A 183 -11.48 -1.22 20.66
C GLN A 183 -12.72 -1.56 21.47
N TYR A 184 -13.82 -0.93 21.10
CA TYR A 184 -15.14 -1.31 21.60
C TYR A 184 -16.05 -1.63 20.43
N ARG A 185 -16.44 -2.92 20.33
CA ARG A 185 -17.14 -3.48 19.16
C ARG A 185 -16.42 -3.11 17.85
N ASN A 186 -17.18 -2.99 16.74
CA ASN A 186 -16.66 -2.48 15.48
C ASN A 186 -16.96 -0.98 15.29
N GLN A 187 -17.19 -0.24 16.35
CA GLN A 187 -17.67 1.13 16.30
C GLN A 187 -16.64 2.15 16.80
N LEU A 188 -15.89 1.83 17.87
CA LEU A 188 -14.97 2.77 18.47
C LEU A 188 -13.56 2.18 18.56
N TYR A 189 -12.61 2.93 18.04
CA TYR A 189 -11.19 2.58 18.06
C TYR A 189 -10.38 3.78 18.56
N MET A 190 -9.41 3.51 19.41
CA MET A 190 -8.40 4.47 19.83
C MET A 190 -7.02 3.81 19.75
N GLY A 191 -6.00 4.59 19.49
CA GLY A 191 -4.65 4.04 19.50
C GLY A 191 -3.60 5.11 19.75
N LEU A 192 -2.49 4.65 20.33
CA LEU A 192 -1.27 5.41 20.51
C LEU A 192 -0.13 4.57 19.95
N THR A 193 0.73 5.20 19.16
CA THR A 193 1.95 4.57 18.65
C THR A 193 3.12 5.47 18.99
N ALA A 194 4.19 4.88 19.50
CA ALA A 194 5.47 5.54 19.73
C ALA A 194 6.57 4.70 19.11
N GLU A 195 7.47 5.31 18.36
CA GLU A 195 8.51 4.61 17.60
C GLU A 195 9.84 5.34 17.68
N LYS A 196 10.90 4.56 17.67
CA LYS A 196 12.28 4.99 17.54
C LYS A 196 13.00 4.06 16.58
N ASP A 197 13.52 4.63 15.53
CA ASP A 197 14.39 3.91 14.58
C ASP A 197 15.79 3.63 15.15
N ALA A 198 16.43 2.60 14.61
CA ALA A 198 17.83 2.28 14.96
C ALA A 198 18.74 3.46 14.58
N GLY A 199 19.49 3.98 15.55
CA GLY A 199 20.40 5.12 15.39
C GLY A 199 19.81 6.46 15.79
N GLU A 200 18.53 6.53 16.13
CA GLU A 200 17.90 7.75 16.63
C GLU A 200 18.13 7.99 18.12
N PRO A 201 18.20 9.26 18.54
CA PRO A 201 18.36 9.61 19.94
C PRO A 201 17.10 9.23 20.75
N PHE A 202 17.29 8.78 22.01
CA PHE A 202 16.21 8.40 22.90
C PHE A 202 16.54 8.83 24.33
N PHE A 203 15.73 9.73 24.93
CA PHE A 203 15.94 10.34 26.23
C PHE A 203 17.39 10.81 26.46
N CYS A 204 17.97 11.50 25.51
CA CYS A 204 19.33 11.99 25.57
C CYS A 204 19.44 13.49 25.27
N LYS A 205 20.69 14.02 25.21
CA LYS A 205 20.96 15.44 24.92
C LYS A 205 20.26 15.95 23.64
N TYR A 206 20.13 15.10 22.64
CA TYR A 206 19.60 15.45 21.30
C TYR A 206 18.08 15.30 21.20
N ASP A 207 17.47 14.41 21.99
CA ASP A 207 16.02 14.29 22.12
C ASP A 207 15.62 13.95 23.56
N LYS A 208 14.94 14.91 24.22
CA LYS A 208 14.45 14.77 25.60
C LYS A 208 13.05 14.17 25.66
N LYS A 209 12.34 14.04 24.51
CA LYS A 209 10.96 13.56 24.44
C LYS A 209 10.85 12.03 24.42
N GLY A 210 11.95 11.34 24.18
CA GLY A 210 12.03 9.88 24.09
C GLY A 210 11.89 9.39 22.66
N TYR A 211 10.70 9.00 22.25
CA TYR A 211 10.48 8.50 20.89
C TYR A 211 10.53 9.63 19.85
N ASP A 212 11.06 9.31 18.70
CA ASP A 212 11.16 10.26 17.59
C ASP A 212 9.79 10.52 16.97
N PHE A 213 8.99 9.48 16.83
CA PHE A 213 7.64 9.53 16.28
C PHE A 213 6.57 9.18 17.33
N TYR A 214 5.50 9.98 17.37
CA TYR A 214 4.30 9.73 18.13
C TYR A 214 3.07 9.92 17.24
N SER A 215 2.16 8.96 17.27
CA SER A 215 0.85 9.10 16.65
C SER A 215 -0.26 8.72 17.63
N ALA A 216 -1.39 9.40 17.49
CA ALA A 216 -2.59 9.11 18.27
C ALA A 216 -3.81 9.26 17.39
N TYR A 217 -4.78 8.36 17.54
CA TYR A 217 -6.04 8.45 16.84
C TYR A 217 -7.22 8.08 17.71
N PHE A 218 -8.33 8.75 17.44
CA PHE A 218 -9.68 8.38 17.86
C PHE A 218 -10.50 8.16 16.60
N PHE A 219 -11.11 7.00 16.44
CA PHE A 219 -11.88 6.64 15.26
C PHE A 219 -13.21 6.04 15.66
N LEU A 220 -14.29 6.63 15.15
CA LEU A 220 -15.65 6.17 15.34
C LEU A 220 -16.25 5.83 13.97
N GLN A 221 -16.93 4.69 13.85
CA GLN A 221 -17.56 4.29 12.60
C GLN A 221 -18.96 3.71 12.79
N ASP A 222 -19.78 3.86 11.75
CA ASP A 222 -21.13 3.31 11.64
C ASP A 222 -22.05 3.63 12.82
N VAL A 223 -22.06 4.91 13.25
CA VAL A 223 -22.95 5.42 14.29
C VAL A 223 -24.07 6.24 13.66
N LYS A 224 -25.25 5.66 13.49
CA LYS A 224 -26.41 6.27 12.80
C LYS A 224 -26.06 6.72 11.38
N LYS A 225 -26.10 8.04 11.12
CA LYS A 225 -25.74 8.63 9.82
C LYS A 225 -24.24 8.95 9.70
N LEU A 226 -23.51 8.90 10.78
CA LEU A 226 -22.07 9.12 10.80
C LEU A 226 -21.38 7.83 10.41
N LYS A 227 -20.83 7.77 9.20
CA LYS A 227 -20.13 6.61 8.66
C LYS A 227 -18.74 6.47 9.27
N SER A 228 -18.03 7.59 9.41
CA SER A 228 -16.74 7.64 10.08
C SER A 228 -16.48 9.02 10.67
N LEU A 229 -15.75 9.05 11.80
CA LEU A 229 -15.17 10.24 12.40
C LEU A 229 -13.75 9.88 12.85
N ALA A 230 -12.78 10.61 12.37
CA ALA A 230 -11.38 10.48 12.77
C ALA A 230 -10.90 11.76 13.44
N ILE A 231 -10.23 11.66 14.57
CA ILE A 231 -9.56 12.77 15.25
C ILE A 231 -8.13 12.32 15.58
N GLY A 232 -7.15 13.18 15.33
CA GLY A 232 -5.72 12.88 15.46
C GLY A 232 -5.12 12.44 14.14
N ASN A 233 -4.41 11.30 14.12
CA ASN A 233 -3.78 10.77 12.91
C ASN A 233 -4.77 9.87 12.15
N TYR A 234 -4.92 10.12 10.84
CA TYR A 234 -5.82 9.36 9.98
C TYR A 234 -5.30 9.26 8.55
N ARG A 235 -5.88 8.37 7.77
CA ARG A 235 -5.64 8.21 6.33
C ARG A 235 -6.87 8.61 5.53
N VAL A 236 -6.63 9.07 4.31
CA VAL A 236 -7.69 9.41 3.34
C VAL A 236 -7.30 8.85 1.98
N SER A 237 -8.23 8.15 1.35
CA SER A 237 -8.08 7.66 -0.02
C SER A 237 -9.43 7.70 -0.71
N PHE A 238 -9.53 8.42 -1.83
CA PHE A 238 -10.73 8.51 -2.65
C PHE A 238 -10.42 8.23 -4.11
N GLY A 239 -11.38 7.67 -4.83
CA GLY A 239 -11.22 7.30 -6.23
C GLY A 239 -10.10 6.26 -6.42
N TYR A 240 -9.25 6.49 -7.38
CA TYR A 240 -8.06 5.68 -7.68
C TYR A 240 -6.76 6.38 -7.30
N GLY A 241 -6.85 7.43 -6.47
CA GLY A 241 -5.69 8.11 -5.90
C GLY A 241 -5.07 9.20 -6.78
N LEU A 242 -5.77 9.68 -7.83
CA LEU A 242 -5.26 10.77 -8.65
C LEU A 242 -5.28 12.12 -7.93
N VAL A 243 -6.25 12.34 -7.05
CA VAL A 243 -6.37 13.56 -6.24
C VAL A 243 -5.71 13.37 -4.88
N ILE A 244 -6.09 12.32 -4.16
CA ILE A 244 -5.58 12.03 -2.82
C ILE A 244 -5.62 10.54 -2.51
N ASP A 245 -4.48 10.01 -2.12
CA ASP A 245 -4.33 8.73 -1.47
C ASP A 245 -3.13 8.77 -0.50
N THR A 246 -3.44 8.78 0.79
CA THR A 246 -2.45 8.67 1.86
C THR A 246 -2.34 7.23 2.37
N GLY A 247 -2.82 6.26 1.60
CA GLY A 247 -2.83 4.85 1.96
C GLY A 247 -1.44 4.22 2.12
N GLY A 248 -0.45 4.79 1.47
CA GLY A 248 0.97 4.49 1.69
C GLY A 248 1.51 3.24 0.99
N PHE A 249 0.70 2.24 0.65
CA PHE A 249 1.20 1.02 0.04
C PHE A 249 0.31 0.46 -1.08
N SER A 250 0.93 -0.28 -1.99
CA SER A 250 0.29 -1.08 -3.04
C SER A 250 0.73 -2.54 -2.90
N PHE A 251 -0.12 -3.49 -3.28
CA PHE A 251 0.27 -4.91 -3.36
C PHE A 251 1.05 -5.25 -4.64
N GLY A 252 1.44 -4.22 -5.41
CA GLY A 252 2.17 -4.39 -6.67
C GLY A 252 1.30 -4.96 -7.80
N LYS A 253 1.96 -5.21 -8.94
CA LYS A 253 1.30 -5.73 -10.15
C LYS A 253 1.11 -7.25 -10.12
N SER A 254 1.81 -7.97 -9.23
CA SER A 254 1.91 -9.43 -9.21
C SER A 254 0.99 -10.13 -8.21
N GLY A 255 0.22 -9.41 -7.41
CA GLY A 255 -0.61 -10.00 -6.36
C GLY A 255 -1.83 -10.75 -6.90
N SER A 256 -2.78 -10.02 -7.42
CA SER A 256 -3.96 -10.49 -8.14
C SER A 256 -4.52 -9.34 -8.96
N LEU A 257 -5.37 -9.62 -9.95
CA LEU A 257 -6.04 -8.54 -10.69
C LEU A 257 -6.96 -7.70 -9.80
N GLY A 258 -7.56 -8.30 -8.77
CA GLY A 258 -8.37 -7.59 -7.77
C GLY A 258 -7.59 -6.51 -7.02
N THR A 259 -6.28 -6.70 -6.79
CA THR A 259 -5.44 -5.69 -6.12
C THR A 259 -5.22 -4.46 -6.97
N MET A 260 -5.33 -4.58 -8.28
CA MET A 260 -5.15 -3.48 -9.23
C MET A 260 -6.40 -2.61 -9.35
N ASN A 261 -7.60 -3.19 -9.18
CA ASN A 261 -8.88 -2.50 -9.30
C ASN A 261 -9.37 -1.93 -7.94
N ARG A 262 -8.46 -1.51 -7.07
CA ARG A 262 -8.82 -1.00 -5.75
C ARG A 262 -9.32 0.42 -5.83
N PHE A 263 -10.49 0.61 -5.26
CA PHE A 263 -11.10 1.91 -5.01
C PHE A 263 -10.69 2.43 -3.63
N GLY A 264 -10.59 3.75 -3.49
CA GLY A 264 -10.21 4.39 -2.23
C GLY A 264 -11.14 4.04 -1.07
N ARG A 265 -10.57 3.77 0.10
CA ARG A 265 -11.27 3.31 1.31
C ARG A 265 -11.99 4.43 2.08
N GLY A 266 -11.97 5.66 1.56
CA GLY A 266 -12.47 6.82 2.30
C GLY A 266 -11.55 7.25 3.43
N ILE A 267 -12.14 7.58 4.58
CA ILE A 267 -11.42 7.97 5.79
C ILE A 267 -11.18 6.73 6.64
N ALA A 268 -9.92 6.48 7.01
CA ALA A 268 -9.51 5.33 7.81
C ALA A 268 -8.61 5.75 8.99
N LYS A 269 -8.61 4.94 10.05
CA LYS A 269 -7.68 5.11 11.18
C LYS A 269 -6.23 4.93 10.74
N TYR A 270 -5.31 5.57 11.46
CA TYR A 270 -3.88 5.44 11.23
C TYR A 270 -3.24 4.56 12.30
N THR A 271 -2.71 3.42 11.92
CA THR A 271 -2.14 2.41 12.84
C THR A 271 -0.67 2.10 12.53
N SER A 272 -0.10 2.72 11.50
CA SER A 272 1.27 2.49 11.01
C SER A 272 2.31 3.32 11.78
N THR A 273 3.57 2.95 11.60
CA THR A 273 4.75 3.71 12.00
C THR A 273 5.31 4.58 10.87
N ASP A 274 4.69 4.60 9.68
CA ASP A 274 5.12 5.47 8.58
C ASP A 274 4.95 6.96 8.94
N GLU A 275 6.05 7.67 9.05
CA GLU A 275 6.06 9.08 9.45
C GLU A 275 5.60 10.05 8.37
N ASN A 276 5.30 9.59 7.15
CA ASN A 276 5.02 10.45 6.01
C ASN A 276 3.59 10.36 5.48
N ASN A 277 3.03 9.16 5.38
CA ASN A 277 1.78 8.90 4.67
C ASN A 277 0.56 8.90 5.60
N TYR A 278 0.32 10.02 6.29
CA TYR A 278 -0.86 10.25 7.11
C TYR A 278 -1.26 11.73 7.10
N LEU A 279 -2.47 12.00 7.54
CA LEU A 279 -3.01 13.32 7.85
C LEU A 279 -3.21 13.44 9.36
N GLN A 280 -3.16 14.67 9.90
CA GLN A 280 -3.32 14.94 11.33
C GLN A 280 -4.31 16.08 11.53
N GLY A 281 -5.41 15.79 12.21
CA GLY A 281 -6.48 16.76 12.44
C GLY A 281 -7.83 16.11 12.65
N ILE A 282 -8.82 16.45 11.83
CA ILE A 282 -10.19 15.93 11.93
C ILE A 282 -10.73 15.57 10.56
N ALA A 283 -11.47 14.47 10.50
CA ALA A 283 -12.15 14.04 9.28
C ALA A 283 -13.46 13.33 9.62
N ALA A 284 -14.49 13.53 8.81
CA ALA A 284 -15.77 12.87 9.00
C ALA A 284 -16.43 12.51 7.68
N THR A 285 -17.12 11.37 7.68
CA THR A 285 -18.00 10.92 6.58
C THR A 285 -19.43 10.82 7.07
N TYR A 286 -20.33 11.51 6.41
CA TYR A 286 -21.73 11.59 6.79
C TYR A 286 -22.65 11.13 5.65
N LYS A 287 -23.63 10.27 5.95
CA LYS A 287 -24.64 9.79 5.02
C LYS A 287 -25.77 10.82 4.94
N LEU A 288 -25.76 11.63 3.88
CA LEU A 288 -26.77 12.68 3.64
C LEU A 288 -28.16 12.09 3.35
N LYS A 289 -28.21 11.17 2.37
CA LYS A 289 -29.42 10.44 1.94
C LYS A 289 -29.06 8.98 1.68
N LYS A 290 -30.05 8.14 1.33
CA LYS A 290 -29.85 6.69 1.12
C LYS A 290 -28.65 6.34 0.19
N ARG A 291 -28.36 7.20 -0.79
CA ARG A 291 -27.30 6.97 -1.80
C ARG A 291 -26.19 8.01 -1.81
N TRP A 292 -26.29 9.05 -1.02
CA TRP A 292 -25.34 10.16 -1.01
C TRP A 292 -24.53 10.18 0.28
N THR A 293 -23.23 10.25 0.14
CA THR A 293 -22.29 10.32 1.24
C THR A 293 -21.37 11.51 1.03
N LEU A 294 -21.20 12.33 2.05
CA LEU A 294 -20.27 13.46 2.07
C LEU A 294 -19.15 13.17 3.07
N SER A 295 -17.94 13.31 2.62
CA SER A 295 -16.74 13.27 3.47
C SER A 295 -16.09 14.65 3.46
N ALA A 296 -15.60 15.09 4.61
CA ALA A 296 -14.81 16.32 4.76
C ALA A 296 -13.65 16.05 5.70
N PHE A 297 -12.51 16.66 5.42
CA PHE A 297 -11.30 16.45 6.20
C PHE A 297 -10.41 17.69 6.22
N TYR A 298 -9.77 17.90 7.35
CA TYR A 298 -8.78 18.95 7.57
C TYR A 298 -7.57 18.38 8.27
N SER A 299 -6.39 18.73 7.78
CA SER A 299 -5.11 18.32 8.35
C SER A 299 -4.19 19.51 8.53
N PHE A 300 -3.55 19.57 9.67
CA PHE A 300 -2.42 20.45 9.96
C PHE A 300 -1.27 19.62 10.53
N ARG A 301 -0.14 19.59 9.83
CA ARG A 301 1.04 18.87 10.30
C ARG A 301 2.33 19.58 9.91
N LYS A 302 3.36 19.30 10.69
CA LYS A 302 4.73 19.65 10.35
C LYS A 302 5.34 18.57 9.47
N LYS A 303 6.18 18.97 8.52
CA LYS A 303 6.92 18.06 7.65
C LYS A 303 8.41 18.38 7.71
N ASP A 304 9.20 17.34 7.53
CA ASP A 304 10.64 17.43 7.45
C ASP A 304 11.04 17.92 6.07
N ALA A 305 11.96 18.87 6.03
CA ALA A 305 12.37 19.49 4.79
C ALA A 305 13.75 20.14 4.90
N ARG A 306 14.48 20.15 3.80
CA ARG A 306 15.59 21.09 3.62
C ARG A 306 15.02 22.43 3.23
N VAL A 307 15.22 23.42 4.07
CA VAL A 307 14.75 24.79 3.87
C VAL A 307 15.95 25.71 3.74
N GLU A 308 15.91 26.58 2.76
CA GLU A 308 16.84 27.70 2.57
C GLU A 308 16.01 28.96 2.44
N ASP A 309 16.13 29.84 3.41
CA ASP A 309 15.33 31.07 3.55
C ASP A 309 13.83 30.80 3.57
N MET A 310 13.10 31.24 2.55
CA MET A 310 11.66 31.03 2.37
C MET A 310 11.33 29.86 1.42
N PHE A 311 12.34 29.10 0.94
CA PHE A 311 12.16 28.06 -0.03
C PHE A 311 12.35 26.66 0.56
N ILE A 312 11.43 25.77 0.27
CA ILE A 312 11.55 24.33 0.52
C ILE A 312 12.30 23.73 -0.67
N ARG A 313 13.56 23.32 -0.45
CA ARG A 313 14.40 22.72 -1.49
C ARG A 313 14.10 21.23 -1.68
N SER A 314 13.77 20.52 -0.62
CA SER A 314 13.32 19.14 -0.69
C SER A 314 12.50 18.77 0.55
N LEU A 315 11.45 18.00 0.35
CA LEU A 315 10.75 17.30 1.43
C LEU A 315 11.53 16.02 1.77
N LYS A 316 11.70 15.73 3.06
CA LYS A 316 12.32 14.49 3.54
C LYS A 316 11.19 13.49 3.85
N THR A 317 11.26 12.31 3.26
CA THR A 317 10.19 11.30 3.33
C THR A 317 10.66 9.94 3.84
N ASP A 318 11.89 9.84 4.37
CA ASP A 318 12.44 8.60 4.90
C ASP A 318 12.19 8.39 6.41
N GLY A 319 11.72 9.41 7.13
CA GLY A 319 11.44 9.37 8.57
C GLY A 319 12.68 9.36 9.48
N PHE A 320 13.89 9.11 8.98
CA PHE A 320 15.06 8.93 9.84
C PHE A 320 15.64 10.22 10.41
N HIS A 321 15.88 10.26 11.73
CA HIS A 321 16.52 11.39 12.44
C HIS A 321 17.78 10.93 13.20
N ARG A 322 18.69 10.27 12.49
CA ARG A 322 19.88 9.61 13.05
C ARG A 322 21.10 10.52 13.12
N LEU A 323 21.20 11.48 12.22
CA LEU A 323 22.38 12.31 11.97
C LEU A 323 22.06 13.78 12.22
N LYS A 324 23.10 14.60 12.44
CA LYS A 324 22.96 16.05 12.59
C LYS A 324 22.15 16.68 11.45
N LYS A 325 22.51 16.36 10.20
CA LYS A 325 21.80 16.85 9.01
C LYS A 325 20.33 16.44 8.93
N ASP A 326 19.94 15.35 9.58
CA ASP A 326 18.56 14.87 9.61
C ASP A 326 17.75 15.66 10.65
N MET A 327 18.35 15.88 11.83
CA MET A 327 17.75 16.71 12.89
C MET A 327 17.54 18.17 12.45
N GLU A 328 18.44 18.72 11.64
CA GLU A 328 18.31 20.08 11.07
C GLU A 328 17.11 20.21 10.12
N LYS A 329 16.61 19.12 9.56
CA LYS A 329 15.46 19.10 8.66
C LYS A 329 14.14 18.80 9.36
N LYS A 330 14.17 18.38 10.62
CA LYS A 330 13.00 17.93 11.37
C LYS A 330 12.00 19.05 11.59
N ASN A 331 10.73 18.82 11.21
CA ASN A 331 9.61 19.73 11.45
C ASN A 331 9.77 21.17 10.90
N MET A 332 10.50 21.37 9.81
CA MET A 332 10.84 22.70 9.27
C MET A 332 9.71 23.37 8.51
N VAL A 333 8.68 22.64 8.10
CA VAL A 333 7.61 23.15 7.24
C VAL A 333 6.25 22.78 7.79
N ASN A 334 5.33 23.77 7.85
CA ASN A 334 3.93 23.53 8.15
C ASN A 334 3.16 23.24 6.84
N ASN A 335 2.41 22.17 6.82
CA ASN A 335 1.52 21.75 5.76
C ASN A 335 0.08 21.76 6.26
N GLN A 336 -0.79 22.51 5.59
CA GLN A 336 -2.23 22.50 5.83
C GLN A 336 -2.93 21.91 4.61
N LEU A 337 -3.95 21.09 4.87
CA LEU A 337 -4.74 20.48 3.83
C LEU A 337 -6.21 20.48 4.25
N ILE A 338 -7.08 20.90 3.33
CA ILE A 338 -8.52 20.77 3.45
C ILE A 338 -9.04 20.07 2.21
N GLY A 339 -9.99 19.18 2.39
CA GLY A 339 -10.59 18.49 1.26
C GLY A 339 -11.98 17.95 1.57
N SER A 340 -12.67 17.59 0.50
CA SER A 340 -13.99 16.97 0.57
C SER A 340 -14.19 15.98 -0.56
N ASN A 341 -15.06 15.02 -0.31
CA ASN A 341 -15.52 14.07 -1.32
C ASN A 341 -17.06 13.91 -1.20
N LEU A 342 -17.75 13.99 -2.33
CA LEU A 342 -19.16 13.70 -2.45
C LEU A 342 -19.33 12.44 -3.31
N THR A 343 -19.86 11.37 -2.73
CA THR A 343 -20.07 10.10 -3.41
C THR A 343 -21.56 9.77 -3.56
N TYR A 344 -21.94 9.33 -4.74
CA TYR A 344 -23.25 8.76 -5.07
C TYR A 344 -23.10 7.26 -5.33
N ASN A 345 -23.76 6.43 -4.52
CA ASN A 345 -23.77 4.97 -4.63
C ASN A 345 -25.12 4.50 -5.18
N GLY A 346 -25.22 4.37 -6.51
CA GLY A 346 -26.36 3.78 -7.21
C GLY A 346 -26.31 2.26 -7.23
N LYS A 347 -27.28 1.61 -7.89
CA LYS A 347 -27.29 0.15 -8.08
C LYS A 347 -26.30 -0.31 -9.17
N THR A 348 -26.22 0.47 -10.24
CA THR A 348 -25.41 0.17 -11.44
C THR A 348 -24.33 1.20 -11.71
N VAL A 349 -24.31 2.30 -10.93
CA VAL A 349 -23.41 3.43 -11.12
C VAL A 349 -22.95 3.96 -9.77
N GLU A 350 -21.65 4.11 -9.59
CA GLU A 350 -21.04 4.84 -8.48
C GLU A 350 -20.30 6.04 -9.06
N LEU A 351 -20.51 7.22 -8.49
CA LEU A 351 -19.85 8.46 -8.89
C LEU A 351 -19.30 9.17 -7.67
N GLY A 352 -18.15 9.77 -7.82
CA GLY A 352 -17.53 10.57 -6.76
C GLY A 352 -16.91 11.85 -7.31
N LEU A 353 -16.95 12.89 -6.53
CA LEU A 353 -16.26 14.16 -6.79
C LEU A 353 -15.39 14.48 -5.60
N THR A 354 -14.08 14.58 -5.81
CA THR A 354 -13.08 14.86 -4.78
C THR A 354 -12.40 16.19 -5.05
N GLY A 355 -12.30 17.04 -4.04
CA GLY A 355 -11.55 18.29 -4.10
C GLY A 355 -10.58 18.40 -2.93
N VAL A 356 -9.35 18.83 -3.20
CA VAL A 356 -8.29 18.99 -2.18
C VAL A 356 -7.52 20.27 -2.41
N TYR A 357 -7.34 21.04 -1.35
CA TYR A 357 -6.51 22.25 -1.31
C TYR A 357 -5.42 22.09 -0.27
N THR A 358 -4.16 22.26 -0.70
CA THR A 358 -2.95 22.10 0.12
C THR A 358 -2.15 23.38 0.15
N VAL A 359 -1.72 23.80 1.34
CA VAL A 359 -0.90 25.01 1.54
C VAL A 359 0.32 24.67 2.40
N PHE A 360 1.46 25.17 1.97
CA PHE A 360 2.69 25.20 2.77
C PHE A 360 2.92 26.60 3.33
N ASN A 361 3.53 26.72 4.50
CA ASN A 361 3.93 28.03 5.04
C ASN A 361 5.09 28.67 4.25
N LYS A 362 5.88 27.88 3.52
CA LYS A 362 6.99 28.27 2.66
C LYS A 362 6.77 27.84 1.22
N VAL A 363 7.51 28.39 0.27
CA VAL A 363 7.37 28.07 -1.16
C VAL A 363 8.14 26.80 -1.50
N LEU A 364 7.47 25.76 -2.00
CA LEU A 364 8.13 24.59 -2.56
C LEU A 364 8.83 24.98 -3.85
N ASN A 365 10.15 24.92 -3.86
CA ASN A 365 11.00 25.27 -5.01
C ASN A 365 12.29 24.45 -4.97
N SER A 366 12.18 23.19 -5.39
CA SER A 366 13.31 22.28 -5.47
C SER A 366 14.39 22.79 -6.41
N ASP A 367 15.65 22.48 -6.08
CA ASP A 367 16.79 22.81 -6.96
C ASP A 367 16.53 22.28 -8.36
N LEU A 368 16.73 23.14 -9.37
CA LEU A 368 16.49 22.79 -10.76
C LEU A 368 17.49 21.72 -11.23
N ARG A 369 16.94 20.63 -11.68
CA ARG A 369 17.65 19.55 -12.37
C ARG A 369 16.91 19.26 -13.69
N PRO A 370 17.58 18.76 -14.71
CA PRO A 370 16.90 18.47 -15.99
C PRO A 370 15.67 17.57 -15.84
N TYR A 371 15.69 16.59 -14.94
CA TYR A 371 14.59 15.64 -14.74
C TYR A 371 13.41 16.18 -13.92
N ASN A 372 13.60 17.23 -13.11
CA ASN A 372 12.56 17.73 -12.20
C ASN A 372 11.96 19.09 -12.62
N LEU A 373 12.15 19.49 -13.86
CA LEU A 373 11.66 20.78 -14.38
C LEU A 373 10.15 20.98 -14.14
N TYR A 374 9.38 19.92 -14.26
CA TYR A 374 7.92 19.92 -14.12
C TYR A 374 7.42 19.46 -12.75
N TYR A 375 8.31 19.22 -11.79
CA TYR A 375 7.91 18.84 -10.43
C TYR A 375 7.11 19.97 -9.76
N PRO A 376 6.25 19.63 -8.78
CA PRO A 376 5.43 20.61 -8.08
C PRO A 376 6.24 21.78 -7.52
N ARG A 377 5.80 23.01 -7.84
CA ARG A 377 6.40 24.27 -7.36
C ARG A 377 5.32 25.24 -6.95
N GLY A 378 5.54 25.96 -5.84
CA GLY A 378 4.60 26.94 -5.33
C GLY A 378 4.29 26.76 -3.85
N LYS A 379 3.42 27.63 -3.35
CA LYS A 379 3.01 27.66 -1.93
C LYS A 379 1.69 26.90 -1.70
N TYR A 380 0.83 26.84 -2.71
CA TYR A 380 -0.51 26.23 -2.65
C TYR A 380 -0.78 25.40 -3.88
N PHE A 381 -1.53 24.31 -3.67
CA PHE A 381 -1.90 23.34 -4.69
C PHE A 381 -3.40 23.05 -4.55
N PHE A 382 -4.05 22.91 -5.68
CA PHE A 382 -5.46 22.54 -5.75
C PHE A 382 -5.61 21.41 -6.76
N ASN A 383 -6.31 20.36 -6.36
CA ASN A 383 -6.66 19.24 -7.21
C ASN A 383 -8.16 18.96 -7.09
N ILE A 384 -8.80 18.72 -8.21
CA ILE A 384 -10.18 18.28 -8.28
C ILE A 384 -10.28 17.09 -9.24
N GLY A 385 -11.04 16.08 -8.86
CA GLY A 385 -11.22 14.89 -9.70
C GLY A 385 -12.58 14.26 -9.53
N THR A 386 -12.99 13.57 -10.56
CA THR A 386 -14.21 12.77 -10.56
C THR A 386 -13.87 11.32 -10.80
N ASN A 387 -14.36 10.45 -9.95
CA ASN A 387 -14.26 9.01 -10.09
C ASN A 387 -15.62 8.41 -10.46
N TYR A 388 -15.59 7.31 -11.17
CA TYR A 388 -16.79 6.63 -11.68
C TYR A 388 -16.58 5.12 -11.73
N LYS A 389 -17.68 4.36 -11.49
CA LYS A 389 -17.74 2.91 -11.63
C LYS A 389 -19.12 2.52 -12.17
N PHE A 390 -19.13 1.83 -13.31
CA PHE A 390 -20.31 1.36 -14.02
C PHE A 390 -20.34 -0.15 -14.04
N PHE A 391 -21.43 -0.75 -13.58
CA PHE A 391 -21.64 -2.21 -13.58
C PHE A 391 -22.52 -2.59 -14.75
N LEU A 392 -21.95 -3.29 -15.75
CA LEU A 392 -22.59 -3.67 -17.01
C LEU A 392 -22.49 -5.19 -17.22
N HIS A 393 -23.36 -5.97 -16.60
CA HIS A 393 -23.34 -7.46 -16.64
C HIS A 393 -21.98 -8.03 -16.24
N LYS A 394 -21.21 -8.53 -17.24
CA LYS A 394 -19.87 -9.11 -17.05
C LYS A 394 -18.74 -8.09 -17.11
N PHE A 395 -19.07 -6.81 -17.35
CA PHE A 395 -18.10 -5.73 -17.46
C PHE A 395 -18.23 -4.76 -16.29
N ILE A 396 -17.11 -4.32 -15.77
CA ILE A 396 -17.01 -3.20 -14.84
C ILE A 396 -16.12 -2.17 -15.49
N PHE A 397 -16.68 -1.02 -15.85
CA PHE A 397 -15.91 0.12 -16.32
C PHE A 397 -15.76 1.10 -15.16
N SER A 398 -14.51 1.44 -14.83
CA SER A 398 -14.22 2.31 -13.69
C SER A 398 -13.03 3.22 -13.99
N GLY A 399 -12.91 4.32 -13.26
CA GLY A 399 -11.80 5.23 -13.47
C GLY A 399 -11.88 6.49 -12.63
N GLU A 400 -10.86 7.30 -12.77
CA GLU A 400 -10.77 8.64 -12.20
C GLU A 400 -10.13 9.58 -13.22
N THR A 401 -10.63 10.81 -13.27
CA THR A 401 -10.04 11.90 -14.04
C THR A 401 -9.90 13.11 -13.14
N ALA A 402 -8.72 13.68 -13.06
CA ALA A 402 -8.37 14.76 -12.17
C ALA A 402 -7.65 15.90 -12.89
N PHE A 403 -7.82 17.10 -12.37
CA PHE A 403 -7.20 18.33 -12.82
C PHE A 403 -6.45 19.00 -11.68
N ASP A 404 -5.32 19.60 -11.98
CA ASP A 404 -4.59 20.45 -11.06
C ASP A 404 -5.01 21.93 -11.20
N LYS A 405 -4.44 22.80 -10.36
CA LYS A 405 -4.68 24.26 -10.37
C LYS A 405 -4.39 24.94 -11.71
N SER A 406 -3.59 24.31 -12.58
CA SER A 406 -3.21 24.82 -13.90
C SER A 406 -4.03 24.18 -15.03
N GLY A 407 -5.05 23.39 -14.71
CA GLY A 407 -5.87 22.67 -15.66
C GLY A 407 -5.14 21.49 -16.34
N LYS A 408 -4.03 21.01 -15.77
CA LYS A 408 -3.35 19.82 -16.27
C LYS A 408 -4.08 18.58 -15.81
N ILE A 409 -4.17 17.58 -16.71
CA ILE A 409 -5.00 16.39 -16.54
C ILE A 409 -4.17 15.17 -16.13
N ALA A 410 -4.75 14.37 -15.24
CA ALA A 410 -4.38 12.98 -15.01
C ALA A 410 -5.64 12.12 -15.14
N THR A 411 -5.57 11.00 -15.85
CA THR A 411 -6.70 10.08 -16.00
C THR A 411 -6.23 8.63 -15.94
N LEU A 412 -7.02 7.81 -15.25
CA LEU A 412 -6.83 6.39 -15.08
C LEU A 412 -8.17 5.70 -15.34
N ASN A 413 -8.22 4.81 -16.34
CA ASN A 413 -9.43 4.12 -16.76
C ASN A 413 -9.20 2.62 -16.72
N MET A 414 -10.14 1.88 -16.22
CA MET A 414 -10.08 0.43 -16.07
C MET A 414 -11.31 -0.22 -16.68
N LEU A 415 -11.11 -1.31 -17.38
CA LEU A 415 -12.15 -2.19 -17.86
C LEU A 415 -11.88 -3.59 -17.35
N SER A 416 -12.70 -4.06 -16.42
CA SER A 416 -12.68 -5.43 -15.92
C SER A 416 -13.74 -6.24 -16.66
N TYR A 417 -13.38 -7.42 -17.15
CA TYR A 417 -14.27 -8.34 -17.84
C TYR A 417 -14.14 -9.74 -17.24
N SER A 418 -15.24 -10.28 -16.74
CA SER A 418 -15.30 -11.64 -16.19
C SER A 418 -16.22 -12.52 -17.03
N PRO A 419 -15.68 -13.17 -18.09
CA PRO A 419 -16.46 -14.05 -18.98
C PRO A 419 -17.05 -15.25 -18.25
N ALA A 420 -16.30 -15.77 -17.28
CA ALA A 420 -16.68 -16.87 -16.40
C ALA A 420 -16.23 -16.57 -14.98
N VAL A 421 -16.78 -17.28 -14.00
CA VAL A 421 -16.50 -17.08 -12.58
C VAL A 421 -15.02 -17.26 -12.23
N HIS A 422 -14.35 -18.15 -12.95
CA HIS A 422 -12.95 -18.50 -12.73
C HIS A 422 -11.97 -17.72 -13.62
N THR A 423 -12.44 -16.74 -14.39
CA THR A 423 -11.58 -16.01 -15.33
C THR A 423 -11.90 -14.52 -15.28
N SER A 424 -10.88 -13.72 -15.06
CA SER A 424 -10.95 -12.27 -15.06
C SER A 424 -9.90 -11.67 -15.98
N LEU A 425 -10.31 -10.69 -16.76
CA LEU A 425 -9.47 -9.87 -17.62
C LEU A 425 -9.53 -8.44 -17.12
N LEU A 426 -8.39 -7.75 -17.08
CA LEU A 426 -8.30 -6.37 -16.67
C LEU A 426 -7.46 -5.58 -17.69
N LEU A 427 -8.05 -4.52 -18.20
CA LEU A 427 -7.39 -3.51 -19.02
C LEU A 427 -7.32 -2.21 -18.23
N ILE A 428 -6.12 -1.63 -18.08
CA ILE A 428 -5.93 -0.31 -17.48
C ILE A 428 -5.26 0.60 -18.49
N ASN A 429 -5.86 1.76 -18.73
CA ASN A 429 -5.26 2.84 -19.51
C ASN A 429 -4.99 4.02 -18.58
N ARG A 430 -3.77 4.59 -18.64
CA ARG A 430 -3.38 5.76 -17.85
C ARG A 430 -2.70 6.82 -18.70
N TYR A 431 -3.02 8.06 -18.39
CA TYR A 431 -2.38 9.24 -18.95
C TYR A 431 -2.19 10.29 -17.86
N TYR A 432 -0.95 10.65 -17.57
CA TYR A 432 -0.57 11.67 -16.60
C TYR A 432 0.27 12.73 -17.30
N ASP A 433 -0.30 13.93 -17.45
CA ASP A 433 0.44 15.07 -18.07
C ASP A 433 1.75 15.29 -17.32
N LYS A 434 2.82 15.58 -18.04
CA LYS A 434 4.14 15.87 -17.44
C LYS A 434 4.16 17.07 -16.50
N ARG A 435 3.16 17.93 -16.56
CA ARG A 435 2.98 19.12 -15.71
C ARG A 435 1.91 18.96 -14.64
N TYR A 436 1.26 17.79 -14.54
CA TYR A 436 0.26 17.54 -13.51
C TYR A 436 0.91 17.57 -12.13
N GLN A 437 0.35 18.37 -11.21
CA GLN A 437 0.89 18.60 -9.88
C GLN A 437 -0.10 18.19 -8.80
N ALA A 438 0.15 17.06 -8.15
CA ALA A 438 -0.63 16.59 -7.01
C ALA A 438 0.31 16.07 -5.91
N ILE A 439 0.30 16.74 -4.75
CA ILE A 439 1.23 16.47 -3.64
C ILE A 439 0.87 15.20 -2.89
N HIS A 440 -0.41 14.85 -2.84
CA HIS A 440 -0.95 13.74 -2.06
C HIS A 440 -1.55 12.64 -2.93
N ALA A 441 -1.27 12.65 -4.23
CA ALA A 441 -1.71 11.61 -5.15
C ALA A 441 -0.79 10.38 -5.07
N ASN A 442 -1.40 9.20 -5.11
CA ASN A 442 -0.71 7.92 -5.20
C ASN A 442 -1.61 6.95 -5.98
N ALA A 443 -1.40 6.85 -7.28
CA ALA A 443 -2.18 6.02 -8.17
C ALA A 443 -1.28 5.04 -8.94
N PHE A 444 -1.90 4.08 -9.62
CA PHE A 444 -1.18 3.08 -10.39
C PHE A 444 -0.26 3.70 -11.45
N GLY A 445 1.03 3.39 -11.41
CA GLY A 445 2.04 3.87 -12.35
C GLY A 445 3.39 3.16 -12.17
N GLU A 446 4.29 3.40 -13.10
CA GLU A 446 5.69 2.94 -13.03
C GLU A 446 6.60 3.98 -12.35
N ASN A 447 6.22 5.25 -12.39
CA ASN A 447 6.97 6.35 -11.80
C ASN A 447 6.51 6.62 -10.36
N SER A 448 7.42 6.98 -9.47
CA SER A 448 7.12 7.38 -8.09
C SER A 448 6.37 8.70 -7.98
N GLN A 449 6.44 9.55 -9.01
CA GLN A 449 5.70 10.80 -9.12
C GLN A 449 4.55 10.62 -10.10
N LEU A 450 3.35 11.03 -9.71
CA LEU A 450 2.15 10.92 -10.56
C LEU A 450 2.13 12.02 -11.63
N GLN A 451 3.03 11.90 -12.58
CA GLN A 451 3.17 12.80 -13.73
C GLN A 451 4.01 12.17 -14.83
N ASN A 452 3.94 12.72 -16.05
CA ASN A 452 4.82 12.35 -17.17
C ASN A 452 4.75 10.87 -17.53
N GLU A 453 3.57 10.25 -17.52
CA GLU A 453 3.43 8.83 -17.83
C GLU A 453 2.18 8.54 -18.65
N THR A 454 2.34 7.74 -19.71
CA THR A 454 1.24 7.15 -20.47
C THR A 454 1.47 5.64 -20.49
N GLY A 455 0.43 4.85 -20.28
CA GLY A 455 0.61 3.40 -20.29
C GLY A 455 -0.68 2.62 -20.43
N VAL A 456 -0.50 1.36 -20.83
CA VAL A 456 -1.58 0.38 -20.95
C VAL A 456 -1.13 -0.91 -20.27
N TYR A 457 -1.92 -1.36 -19.32
CA TYR A 457 -1.75 -2.63 -18.62
C TYR A 457 -2.86 -3.59 -19.07
N ILE A 458 -2.48 -4.83 -19.37
CA ILE A 458 -3.41 -5.91 -19.71
C ILE A 458 -3.07 -7.08 -18.81
N GLY A 459 -4.06 -7.57 -18.06
CA GLY A 459 -3.92 -8.70 -17.13
C GLY A 459 -4.97 -9.77 -17.35
N LEU A 460 -4.59 -11.01 -17.13
CA LEU A 460 -5.45 -12.20 -17.13
C LEU A 460 -5.19 -12.99 -15.85
N GLU A 461 -6.26 -13.33 -15.14
CA GLU A 461 -6.24 -14.29 -14.03
C GLU A 461 -7.28 -15.37 -14.31
N SER A 462 -6.88 -16.64 -14.25
CA SER A 462 -7.77 -17.77 -14.51
C SER A 462 -7.44 -18.96 -13.63
N SER A 463 -8.49 -19.53 -13.02
CA SER A 463 -8.49 -20.81 -12.32
C SER A 463 -9.50 -21.80 -12.96
N TYR A 464 -9.75 -21.63 -14.29
CA TYR A 464 -10.70 -22.47 -15.04
C TYR A 464 -10.29 -23.93 -15.07
N LEU A 465 -8.99 -24.20 -15.19
CA LEU A 465 -8.47 -25.57 -15.12
C LEU A 465 -8.34 -25.98 -13.66
N ARG A 466 -8.99 -27.08 -13.30
CA ARG A 466 -8.98 -27.61 -11.93
C ARG A 466 -7.54 -27.80 -11.46
N LYS A 467 -7.23 -27.31 -10.26
CA LYS A 467 -5.90 -27.37 -9.63
C LYS A 467 -4.81 -26.48 -10.27
N LEU A 468 -5.16 -25.70 -11.29
CA LEU A 468 -4.23 -24.82 -11.97
C LEU A 468 -4.73 -23.37 -11.92
N LYS A 469 -3.90 -22.47 -11.43
CA LYS A 469 -4.15 -21.03 -11.46
C LYS A 469 -3.10 -20.33 -12.30
N ILE A 470 -3.55 -19.51 -13.23
CA ILE A 470 -2.70 -18.72 -14.13
C ILE A 470 -2.93 -17.24 -13.80
N LEU A 471 -1.85 -16.49 -13.64
CA LEU A 471 -1.84 -15.04 -13.61
C LEU A 471 -0.79 -14.55 -14.61
N CYS A 472 -1.20 -13.72 -15.54
CA CYS A 472 -0.26 -13.07 -16.44
C CYS A 472 -0.64 -11.61 -16.67
N TYR A 473 0.36 -10.76 -16.87
CA TYR A 473 0.16 -9.39 -17.30
C TYR A 473 1.29 -8.89 -18.18
N ALA A 474 0.94 -7.83 -18.95
CA ALA A 474 1.89 -7.00 -19.66
C ALA A 474 1.51 -5.53 -19.42
N ASP A 475 2.46 -4.73 -18.98
CA ASP A 475 2.33 -3.29 -18.76
C ASP A 475 3.29 -2.54 -19.67
N PHE A 476 2.73 -1.79 -20.60
CA PHE A 476 3.46 -0.94 -21.54
C PHE A 476 3.38 0.49 -21.07
N PHE A 477 4.53 1.18 -20.95
CA PHE A 477 4.60 2.55 -20.47
C PHE A 477 5.55 3.40 -21.30
N HIS A 478 5.21 4.68 -21.38
CA HIS A 478 5.95 5.70 -22.11
C HIS A 478 6.07 6.99 -21.27
N PHE A 479 7.25 7.59 -21.28
CA PHE A 479 7.56 8.86 -20.64
C PHE A 479 7.96 9.87 -21.72
N VAL A 480 7.23 10.97 -21.79
CA VAL A 480 7.49 12.02 -22.79
C VAL A 480 8.72 12.85 -22.42
N TYR A 481 8.96 13.01 -21.12
CA TYR A 481 10.06 13.82 -20.60
C TYR A 481 11.00 12.97 -19.75
N ARG A 482 12.25 13.40 -19.61
CA ARG A 482 13.28 12.73 -18.78
C ARG A 482 12.85 12.62 -17.33
N ARG A 483 13.40 11.66 -16.62
CA ARG A 483 13.10 11.37 -15.22
C ARG A 483 14.38 11.08 -14.43
N TYR A 484 14.26 10.94 -13.14
CA TYR A 484 15.40 10.61 -12.28
C TYR A 484 16.14 9.37 -12.81
N GLN A 485 17.45 9.49 -12.96
CA GLN A 485 18.35 8.46 -13.55
C GLN A 485 18.03 8.05 -15.00
N VAL A 486 17.32 8.90 -15.76
CA VAL A 486 17.09 8.70 -17.20
C VAL A 486 17.17 10.05 -17.91
N ASP A 487 18.34 10.38 -18.43
CA ASP A 487 18.66 11.70 -19.00
C ASP A 487 18.24 11.80 -20.48
N ARG A 488 17.23 11.05 -20.89
CA ARG A 488 16.68 11.05 -22.27
C ARG A 488 15.17 11.26 -22.23
N ASP A 489 14.67 12.09 -23.14
CA ASP A 489 13.24 12.26 -23.40
C ASP A 489 12.71 11.10 -24.25
N HIS A 490 11.39 10.90 -24.28
CA HIS A 490 10.69 9.86 -25.04
C HIS A 490 11.25 8.46 -24.82
N THR A 491 11.14 7.98 -23.57
CA THR A 491 11.56 6.62 -23.22
C THR A 491 10.35 5.73 -22.96
N SER A 492 10.40 4.51 -23.48
CA SER A 492 9.37 3.49 -23.28
C SER A 492 9.92 2.30 -22.51
N GLY A 493 9.02 1.50 -21.96
CA GLY A 493 9.37 0.24 -21.32
C GLY A 493 8.20 -0.74 -21.33
N ILE A 494 8.51 -1.95 -20.94
CA ILE A 494 7.57 -3.04 -20.74
C ILE A 494 7.88 -3.77 -19.43
N ASP A 495 6.83 -4.12 -18.70
CA ASP A 495 6.89 -4.95 -17.51
C ASP A 495 5.89 -6.09 -17.66
N GLY A 496 6.33 -7.34 -17.64
CA GLY A 496 5.49 -8.50 -17.87
C GLY A 496 5.75 -9.60 -16.85
N LEU A 497 4.69 -10.31 -16.47
CA LEU A 497 4.71 -11.48 -15.60
C LEU A 497 3.88 -12.60 -16.21
N PHE A 498 4.40 -13.81 -16.08
CA PHE A 498 3.65 -15.05 -16.24
C PHE A 498 3.84 -15.90 -14.98
N GLN A 499 2.75 -16.23 -14.32
CA GLN A 499 2.73 -17.04 -13.10
C GLN A 499 1.81 -18.24 -13.28
N LEU A 500 2.30 -19.40 -12.92
CA LEU A 500 1.57 -20.66 -12.92
C LEU A 500 1.64 -21.26 -11.54
N SER A 501 0.47 -21.48 -10.92
CA SER A 501 0.34 -22.19 -9.63
C SER A 501 -0.41 -23.49 -9.85
N TYR A 502 0.22 -24.62 -9.51
CA TYR A 502 -0.33 -25.96 -9.67
C TYR A 502 -0.43 -26.65 -8.31
N SER A 503 -1.65 -27.06 -7.94
CA SER A 503 -1.98 -27.73 -6.68
C SER A 503 -2.57 -29.12 -6.93
N PRO A 504 -1.73 -30.15 -7.20
CA PRO A 504 -2.21 -31.51 -7.49
C PRO A 504 -3.04 -32.11 -6.37
N ILE A 505 -2.65 -31.82 -5.13
CA ILE A 505 -3.37 -32.15 -3.89
C ILE A 505 -3.40 -30.92 -2.99
N ASN A 506 -4.32 -30.88 -2.03
CA ASN A 506 -4.51 -29.72 -1.15
C ASN A 506 -3.29 -29.37 -0.27
N SER A 507 -2.42 -30.35 -0.03
CA SER A 507 -1.20 -30.18 0.77
C SER A 507 0.03 -29.79 -0.05
N LEU A 508 -0.03 -29.74 -1.37
CA LEU A 508 1.12 -29.44 -2.25
C LEU A 508 0.78 -28.33 -3.23
N VAL A 509 1.56 -27.27 -3.22
CA VAL A 509 1.47 -26.16 -4.16
C VAL A 509 2.83 -25.96 -4.83
N MET A 510 2.84 -25.96 -6.15
CA MET A 510 4.00 -25.64 -6.98
C MET A 510 3.74 -24.33 -7.70
N LEU A 511 4.69 -23.39 -7.61
CA LEU A 511 4.60 -22.06 -8.20
C LEU A 511 5.78 -21.82 -9.11
N ILE A 512 5.51 -21.38 -10.34
CA ILE A 512 6.52 -20.92 -11.28
C ILE A 512 6.15 -19.49 -11.70
N LYS A 513 7.09 -18.55 -11.59
CA LYS A 513 6.95 -17.18 -12.06
C LYS A 513 8.07 -16.84 -13.03
N TYR A 514 7.71 -16.25 -14.14
CA TYR A 514 8.65 -15.60 -15.05
C TYR A 514 8.30 -14.12 -15.15
N SER A 515 9.25 -13.25 -14.85
CA SER A 515 9.08 -11.81 -15.03
C SER A 515 10.13 -11.25 -15.97
N HIS A 516 9.68 -10.33 -16.81
CA HIS A 516 10.50 -9.60 -17.77
C HIS A 516 10.24 -8.11 -17.65
N LYS A 517 11.26 -7.34 -17.30
CA LYS A 517 11.18 -5.89 -17.22
C LYS A 517 12.26 -5.26 -18.09
N ASN A 518 11.84 -4.41 -19.02
CA ASN A 518 12.71 -3.61 -19.87
C ASN A 518 12.37 -2.13 -19.68
N LYS A 519 13.34 -1.32 -19.28
CA LYS A 519 13.18 0.13 -19.12
C LYS A 519 14.51 0.84 -19.38
N ALA A 520 14.42 2.08 -19.85
CA ALA A 520 15.60 2.93 -20.02
C ALA A 520 16.23 3.26 -18.64
N LYS A 521 17.56 3.24 -18.58
CA LYS A 521 18.34 3.62 -17.41
C LYS A 521 19.67 4.26 -17.83
N ASN A 522 20.16 5.22 -17.04
CA ASN A 522 21.49 5.76 -17.24
C ASN A 522 22.54 4.68 -17.00
N TYR A 523 23.49 4.57 -17.90
CA TYR A 523 24.68 3.77 -17.83
C TYR A 523 25.91 4.69 -17.89
N THR A 524 26.87 4.48 -17.00
CA THR A 524 28.14 5.21 -17.00
C THR A 524 29.22 4.22 -17.40
N SER A 525 29.90 4.49 -18.52
CA SER A 525 31.10 3.76 -18.93
C SER A 525 32.32 4.40 -18.29
N ASP A 526 33.30 3.60 -17.89
CA ASP A 526 34.56 4.09 -17.33
C ASP A 526 35.38 4.92 -18.35
N SER A 527 35.14 4.70 -19.66
CA SER A 527 35.89 5.33 -20.75
C SER A 527 35.11 6.42 -21.52
N ASP A 528 33.78 6.32 -21.66
CA ASP A 528 33.05 7.05 -22.71
C ASP A 528 31.90 7.94 -22.24
N GLY A 529 31.73 8.14 -20.94
CA GLY A 529 30.69 9.05 -20.43
C GLY A 529 29.34 8.36 -20.10
N LYS A 530 28.27 9.17 -20.07
CA LYS A 530 26.93 8.73 -19.68
C LYS A 530 26.05 8.46 -20.91
N TYR A 531 25.47 7.30 -20.96
CA TYR A 531 24.50 6.88 -21.99
C TYR A 531 23.18 6.47 -21.33
N VAL A 532 22.10 6.53 -22.08
CA VAL A 532 20.81 5.96 -21.68
C VAL A 532 20.56 4.71 -22.50
N LEU A 533 20.65 3.57 -21.84
CA LEU A 533 20.53 2.26 -22.47
C LEU A 533 19.28 1.52 -21.97
N PRO A 534 18.73 0.59 -22.76
CA PRO A 534 17.75 -0.37 -22.26
C PRO A 534 18.35 -1.25 -21.17
N TYR A 535 17.73 -1.23 -20.00
CA TYR A 535 18.04 -2.12 -18.89
C TYR A 535 17.00 -3.23 -18.84
N ILE A 536 17.44 -4.45 -19.09
CA ILE A 536 16.58 -5.64 -19.10
C ILE A 536 16.86 -6.44 -17.83
N ARG A 537 15.79 -6.77 -17.10
CA ARG A 537 15.80 -7.68 -15.96
C ARG A 537 14.84 -8.83 -16.23
N GLN A 538 15.36 -10.04 -16.18
CA GLN A 538 14.61 -11.28 -16.29
C GLN A 538 14.75 -12.06 -14.99
N ARG A 539 13.65 -12.61 -14.49
CA ARG A 539 13.62 -13.40 -13.26
C ARG A 539 12.78 -14.65 -13.50
N ILE A 540 13.32 -15.79 -13.11
CA ILE A 540 12.59 -17.05 -13.02
C ILE A 540 12.59 -17.43 -11.54
N HIS A 541 11.40 -17.61 -10.97
CA HIS A 541 11.22 -18.02 -9.59
C HIS A 541 10.41 -19.32 -9.59
N TYR A 542 10.94 -20.33 -8.90
CA TYR A 542 10.26 -21.60 -8.64
C TYR A 542 10.11 -21.77 -7.13
N GLN A 543 8.92 -22.20 -6.70
CA GLN A 543 8.63 -22.50 -5.30
C GLN A 543 7.81 -23.77 -5.20
N LEU A 544 8.12 -24.58 -4.19
CA LEU A 544 7.35 -25.73 -3.79
C LEU A 544 6.99 -25.58 -2.31
N SER A 545 5.70 -25.64 -1.99
CA SER A 545 5.15 -25.61 -0.64
C SER A 545 4.39 -26.91 -0.38
N TYR A 546 4.84 -27.68 0.62
CA TYR A 546 4.23 -28.95 1.00
C TYR A 546 3.84 -28.94 2.48
N LYS A 547 2.55 -28.96 2.78
CA LYS A 547 1.97 -28.92 4.12
C LYS A 547 0.99 -30.07 4.32
N PRO A 548 1.47 -31.31 4.61
CA PRO A 548 0.62 -32.48 4.80
C PRO A 548 -0.23 -32.43 6.07
N CYS A 549 0.23 -31.71 7.10
CA CYS A 549 -0.50 -31.49 8.35
C CYS A 549 -0.15 -30.10 8.92
N GLU A 550 -0.82 -29.68 9.98
CA GLU A 550 -0.62 -28.36 10.59
C GLU A 550 0.76 -28.19 11.25
N ILE A 551 1.40 -29.29 11.63
CA ILE A 551 2.69 -29.30 12.35
C ILE A 551 3.87 -29.25 11.39
N PHE A 552 3.72 -29.83 10.18
CA PHE A 552 4.82 -29.94 9.21
C PHE A 552 4.55 -29.09 7.97
N TRP A 553 5.45 -28.16 7.71
CA TRP A 553 5.43 -27.34 6.50
C TRP A 553 6.86 -27.25 5.91
N LEU A 554 7.00 -27.74 4.69
CA LEU A 554 8.22 -27.63 3.89
C LEU A 554 8.02 -26.63 2.77
N LYS A 555 8.78 -25.54 2.76
CA LYS A 555 8.83 -24.58 1.66
C LYS A 555 10.26 -24.57 1.10
N THR A 556 10.39 -24.73 -0.21
CA THR A 556 11.66 -24.57 -0.92
C THR A 556 11.45 -23.66 -2.11
N ALA A 557 12.39 -22.77 -2.36
CA ALA A 557 12.35 -21.85 -3.47
C ALA A 557 13.72 -21.73 -4.15
N ALA A 558 13.71 -21.48 -5.45
CA ALA A 558 14.90 -21.19 -6.24
C ALA A 558 14.62 -20.00 -7.15
N GLU A 559 15.54 -19.07 -7.22
CA GLU A 559 15.42 -17.88 -8.04
C GLU A 559 16.65 -17.70 -8.94
N TYR A 560 16.39 -17.41 -10.22
CA TYR A 560 17.41 -17.01 -11.18
C TYR A 560 17.11 -15.60 -11.67
N VAL A 561 18.07 -14.69 -11.52
CA VAL A 561 17.94 -13.30 -11.99
C VAL A 561 19.06 -13.00 -12.99
N ARG A 562 18.65 -12.50 -14.15
CA ARG A 562 19.57 -11.99 -15.17
C ARG A 562 19.29 -10.51 -15.40
N THR A 563 20.33 -9.69 -15.35
CA THR A 563 20.28 -8.27 -15.69
C THR A 563 21.27 -7.96 -16.80
N SER A 564 20.88 -7.11 -17.75
CA SER A 564 21.75 -6.68 -18.84
C SER A 564 21.42 -5.26 -19.29
N TYR A 565 22.42 -4.57 -19.83
CA TYR A 565 22.29 -3.33 -20.58
C TYR A 565 22.56 -3.63 -22.06
N TYR A 566 21.80 -3.05 -22.97
CA TYR A 566 21.92 -3.22 -24.41
C TYR A 566 22.04 -1.88 -25.13
#